data_5852ca718a8a2a0f27b04a2e9dfdc911
#
_entry.id   5852ca718a8a2a0f27b04a2e9dfdc911
#
_cell.length_a   1.000
_cell.length_b   1.000
_cell.length_c   1.000
_cell.angle_alpha   90.00
_cell.angle_beta   90.00
_cell.angle_gamma   90.00
#
_symmetry.space_group_name_H-M   'P 1'
#
loop_
_entity.id
_entity.type
_entity.pdbx_description
1 polymer ?
#
loop_
_entity_poly.entity_id
_entity_poly.type
_entity_poly.pdbx_seq_one_letter_code
_entity_poly.pdbx_strand_id
1 'polypeptide(L)'
;MGKCVNHPERETSYKCMKHNIYLCDECLACRDPELYCKYRSACPIWFMNKGSKRLSESDEAAEAAGEYSVTFQPDDKSVDVEAGETLLDAARKADVYINASCNGKGACGKCKLIIDAGEIEKTETALLSDREKQKGYVLACQTRVKGPVSVRVPEETIERKLKVAGMGEAVTRKLHGLVTDIQPMLEKVPMELSPPTLDDSVSDLDRLRRGLAKKGVDTSRLSMGLEVMRELAASMRNENWRVTASIIHKFCSSEVVAVEPGDTSRSDMGMAIDIGTTTIVVYLVDMTDGRILAATSGHNRQSACGDDVINRIVCAEKNGVKKLSTLALSTINT
;
A
#
# COMPACT_ATOMS: atom_id res chain seq x y z
N MET A 1 6.28 29.28 -20.55
CA MET A 1 6.38 28.51 -21.80
C MET A 1 7.26 29.26 -22.77
N GLY A 2 7.98 28.60 -23.66
CA GLY A 2 8.83 29.22 -24.67
C GLY A 2 8.83 28.40 -25.95
N LYS A 3 9.35 28.97 -27.02
CA LYS A 3 9.41 28.28 -28.31
C LYS A 3 10.61 27.34 -28.36
N CYS A 4 10.44 26.15 -28.95
CA CYS A 4 11.51 25.19 -29.15
C CYS A 4 12.61 25.80 -30.03
N VAL A 5 13.88 25.63 -29.63
CA VAL A 5 15.01 26.19 -30.38
C VAL A 5 15.17 25.57 -31.77
N ASN A 6 14.73 24.31 -31.96
CA ASN A 6 14.82 23.60 -33.24
C ASN A 6 13.50 23.67 -34.04
N HIS A 7 12.37 23.96 -33.37
CA HIS A 7 11.04 24.06 -33.98
C HIS A 7 10.36 25.36 -33.48
N PRO A 8 10.64 26.52 -34.07
CA PRO A 8 10.16 27.83 -33.56
C PRO A 8 8.65 28.00 -33.57
N GLU A 9 7.92 27.18 -34.30
CA GLU A 9 6.46 27.12 -34.37
C GLU A 9 5.83 26.38 -33.18
N ARG A 10 6.65 25.59 -32.40
CA ARG A 10 6.14 24.80 -31.27
C ARG A 10 6.43 25.44 -29.93
N GLU A 11 5.41 25.64 -29.13
CA GLU A 11 5.53 26.07 -27.74
C GLU A 11 5.74 24.87 -26.83
N THR A 12 6.61 25.03 -25.82
CA THR A 12 6.96 23.97 -24.87
C THR A 12 7.26 24.53 -23.49
N SER A 13 7.08 23.70 -22.47
CA SER A 13 7.47 23.98 -21.09
C SER A 13 8.82 23.40 -20.70
N TYR A 14 9.41 22.54 -21.54
CA TYR A 14 10.68 21.89 -21.22
C TYR A 14 11.86 22.82 -21.46
N LYS A 15 12.41 23.36 -20.37
CA LYS A 15 13.52 24.31 -20.41
C LYS A 15 14.81 23.68 -19.89
N CYS A 16 15.87 23.76 -20.69
CA CYS A 16 17.22 23.45 -20.22
C CYS A 16 17.78 24.67 -19.45
N MET A 17 17.88 24.52 -18.12
CA MET A 17 18.35 25.61 -17.25
C MET A 17 19.83 25.94 -17.43
N LYS A 18 20.66 24.98 -17.90
CA LYS A 18 22.09 25.21 -18.16
C LYS A 18 22.29 26.08 -19.38
N HIS A 19 21.57 25.79 -20.47
CA HIS A 19 21.71 26.48 -21.76
C HIS A 19 20.66 27.55 -22.01
N ASN A 20 19.68 27.70 -21.09
CA ASN A 20 18.56 28.66 -21.19
C ASN A 20 17.77 28.54 -22.50
N ILE A 21 17.55 27.30 -22.97
CA ILE A 21 16.80 26.97 -24.21
C ILE A 21 15.58 26.13 -23.90
N TYR A 22 14.58 26.23 -24.78
CA TYR A 22 13.40 25.40 -24.76
C TYR A 22 13.48 24.29 -25.82
N LEU A 23 13.02 23.08 -25.49
CA LEU A 23 13.03 21.91 -26.37
C LEU A 23 11.66 21.26 -26.37
N CYS A 24 11.08 20.96 -27.53
CA CYS A 24 9.83 20.21 -27.62
C CYS A 24 10.07 18.70 -27.41
N ASP A 25 8.99 17.94 -27.36
CA ASP A 25 8.98 16.49 -27.06
C ASP A 25 9.88 15.69 -28.01
N GLU A 26 9.93 16.07 -29.30
CA GLU A 26 10.79 15.44 -30.31
C GLU A 26 12.28 15.81 -30.14
N CYS A 27 12.56 16.94 -29.47
CA CYS A 27 13.92 17.46 -29.27
C CYS A 27 14.46 17.22 -27.86
N LEU A 28 13.78 16.47 -27.00
CA LEU A 28 14.13 16.25 -25.60
C LEU A 28 15.43 15.43 -25.45
N ALA A 29 16.56 16.04 -25.78
CA ALA A 29 17.88 15.47 -25.59
C ALA A 29 18.78 16.41 -24.80
N CYS A 30 19.49 15.88 -23.79
CA CYS A 30 20.50 16.64 -23.06
C CYS A 30 21.72 16.88 -23.98
N ARG A 31 22.11 18.15 -24.16
CA ARG A 31 23.26 18.50 -25.01
C ARG A 31 24.59 18.06 -24.42
N ASP A 32 24.69 17.98 -23.09
CA ASP A 32 25.91 17.58 -22.37
C ASP A 32 25.63 16.39 -21.44
N PRO A 33 25.33 15.19 -21.96
CA PRO A 33 24.93 14.06 -21.13
C PRO A 33 26.05 13.56 -20.20
N GLU A 34 27.29 13.72 -20.57
CA GLU A 34 28.46 13.23 -19.81
C GLU A 34 29.07 14.30 -18.89
N LEU A 35 28.82 15.59 -19.16
CA LEU A 35 29.36 16.69 -18.37
C LEU A 35 28.56 16.97 -17.11
N TYR A 36 29.24 17.47 -16.07
CA TYR A 36 28.56 17.90 -14.83
C TYR A 36 27.56 19.02 -15.09
N CYS A 37 26.34 18.86 -14.56
CA CYS A 37 25.29 19.86 -14.61
C CYS A 37 24.62 19.98 -13.24
N LYS A 38 24.74 21.18 -12.61
CA LYS A 38 24.15 21.45 -11.29
C LYS A 38 22.63 21.32 -11.26
N TYR A 39 21.96 21.40 -12.41
CA TYR A 39 20.50 21.31 -12.52
C TYR A 39 20.03 19.88 -12.83
N ARG A 40 20.93 18.89 -12.95
CA ARG A 40 20.61 17.54 -13.44
C ARG A 40 19.57 16.82 -12.58
N SER A 41 19.63 16.98 -11.27
CA SER A 41 18.71 16.34 -10.32
C SER A 41 17.24 16.79 -10.45
N ALA A 42 17.00 17.97 -11.03
CA ALA A 42 15.67 18.53 -11.25
C ALA A 42 15.41 18.86 -12.75
N CYS A 43 16.17 18.25 -13.67
CA CYS A 43 16.07 18.56 -15.10
C CYS A 43 15.07 17.65 -15.81
N PRO A 44 13.91 18.16 -16.28
CA PRO A 44 12.92 17.35 -17.00
C PRO A 44 13.49 16.69 -18.26
N ILE A 45 14.31 17.42 -19.01
CA ILE A 45 14.96 16.94 -20.26
C ILE A 45 15.84 15.72 -19.99
N TRP A 46 16.62 15.74 -18.89
CA TRP A 46 17.47 14.62 -18.50
C TRP A 46 16.68 13.37 -18.12
N PHE A 47 15.60 13.55 -17.35
CA PHE A 47 14.75 12.44 -16.92
C PHE A 47 14.00 11.80 -18.09
N MET A 48 13.42 12.60 -18.98
CA MET A 48 12.67 12.12 -20.14
C MET A 48 13.56 11.40 -21.16
N ASN A 49 14.76 11.93 -21.43
CA ASN A 49 15.71 11.30 -22.37
C ASN A 49 16.23 9.93 -21.87
N LYS A 50 16.43 9.76 -20.56
CA LYS A 50 16.75 8.44 -19.99
C LYS A 50 15.61 7.43 -20.12
N GLY A 51 14.36 7.88 -20.06
CA GLY A 51 13.19 7.03 -20.30
C GLY A 51 13.10 6.58 -21.76
N SER A 52 13.35 7.47 -22.71
CA SER A 52 13.31 7.18 -24.15
C SER A 52 14.41 6.21 -24.61
N LYS A 53 15.64 6.35 -24.11
CA LYS A 53 16.73 5.39 -24.40
C LYS A 53 16.47 3.99 -23.84
N ARG A 54 15.76 3.86 -22.70
CA ARG A 54 15.37 2.55 -22.16
C ARG A 54 14.31 1.85 -22.99
N LEU A 55 13.42 2.61 -23.65
CA LEU A 55 12.40 2.05 -24.54
C LEU A 55 13.00 1.55 -25.86
N SER A 56 14.02 2.26 -26.41
CA SER A 56 14.70 1.84 -27.65
C SER A 56 15.68 0.66 -27.45
N GLU A 57 16.24 0.50 -26.27
CA GLU A 57 17.07 -0.68 -25.92
C GLU A 57 16.23 -1.93 -25.58
N SER A 58 14.93 -1.76 -25.25
CA SER A 58 14.01 -2.88 -25.03
C SER A 58 13.43 -3.45 -26.32
N ASP A 59 13.38 -2.66 -27.40
CA ASP A 59 12.79 -3.10 -28.68
C ASP A 59 13.75 -3.93 -29.53
N GLU A 60 15.08 -3.86 -29.28
CA GLU A 60 16.07 -4.71 -29.98
C GLU A 60 16.29 -6.09 -29.32
N ALA A 61 15.73 -6.33 -28.11
CA ALA A 61 15.83 -7.60 -27.39
C ALA A 61 14.58 -8.52 -27.55
N ALA A 62 13.62 -8.14 -28.38
CA ALA A 62 12.33 -8.84 -28.53
C ALA A 62 12.34 -10.02 -29.53
N GLU A 63 13.49 -10.61 -29.85
CA GLU A 63 13.58 -11.79 -30.71
C GLU A 63 14.06 -13.05 -29.98
N ALA A 64 13.37 -13.44 -28.89
CA ALA A 64 13.31 -14.83 -28.42
C ALA A 64 12.10 -14.96 -27.49
N ALA A 65 10.93 -15.19 -28.07
CA ALA A 65 9.70 -15.44 -27.31
C ALA A 65 9.80 -16.81 -26.60
N GLY A 66 10.34 -16.82 -25.38
CA GLY A 66 10.32 -17.95 -24.47
C GLY A 66 9.94 -17.44 -23.08
N GLU A 67 8.93 -18.08 -22.46
CA GLU A 67 8.69 -17.93 -21.03
C GLU A 67 9.63 -18.86 -20.26
N TYR A 68 10.25 -18.36 -19.22
CA TYR A 68 11.18 -19.09 -18.39
C TYR A 68 10.76 -19.06 -16.94
N SER A 69 10.86 -20.21 -16.27
CA SER A 69 10.55 -20.32 -14.85
C SER A 69 11.70 -19.78 -14.00
N VAL A 70 11.37 -18.89 -13.07
CA VAL A 70 12.29 -18.34 -12.05
C VAL A 70 11.82 -18.84 -10.69
N THR A 71 12.70 -19.58 -9.98
CA THR A 71 12.40 -20.11 -8.64
C THR A 71 13.22 -19.35 -7.59
N PHE A 72 12.54 -18.89 -6.54
CA PHE A 72 13.13 -18.12 -5.43
C PHE A 72 13.20 -18.97 -4.16
N GLN A 73 14.42 -19.20 -3.66
CA GLN A 73 14.70 -19.86 -2.40
C GLN A 73 14.93 -18.82 -1.28
N PRO A 74 14.54 -19.04 -0.01
CA PRO A 74 14.07 -20.34 0.56
C PRO A 74 12.56 -20.59 0.45
N ASP A 75 11.75 -19.63 -0.01
CA ASP A 75 10.28 -19.72 -0.01
C ASP A 75 9.72 -20.68 -1.09
N ASP A 76 10.58 -21.21 -1.95
CA ASP A 76 10.25 -22.11 -3.07
C ASP A 76 9.16 -21.55 -4.02
N LYS A 77 9.11 -20.21 -4.14
CA LYS A 77 8.17 -19.52 -5.02
C LYS A 77 8.68 -19.49 -6.45
N SER A 78 7.84 -19.92 -7.38
CA SER A 78 8.16 -19.91 -8.81
C SER A 78 7.23 -18.99 -9.59
N VAL A 79 7.76 -18.37 -10.65
CA VAL A 79 7.02 -17.52 -11.57
C VAL A 79 7.59 -17.66 -12.98
N ASP A 80 6.70 -17.64 -13.97
CA ASP A 80 7.09 -17.61 -15.37
C ASP A 80 7.22 -16.15 -15.83
N VAL A 81 8.32 -15.86 -16.53
CA VAL A 81 8.68 -14.53 -16.99
C VAL A 81 9.18 -14.58 -18.43
N GLU A 82 9.01 -13.50 -19.15
CA GLU A 82 9.52 -13.37 -20.52
C GLU A 82 11.05 -13.28 -20.55
N ALA A 83 11.64 -13.81 -21.62
CA ALA A 83 13.09 -13.66 -21.86
C ALA A 83 13.50 -12.20 -21.80
N GLY A 84 14.60 -11.91 -21.06
CA GLY A 84 15.10 -10.54 -20.90
C GLY A 84 14.47 -9.73 -19.76
N GLU A 85 13.43 -10.21 -19.09
CA GLU A 85 12.94 -9.58 -17.86
C GLU A 85 14.02 -9.62 -16.75
N THR A 86 13.96 -8.64 -15.84
CA THR A 86 14.90 -8.61 -14.72
C THR A 86 14.49 -9.56 -13.61
N LEU A 87 15.45 -10.12 -12.87
CA LEU A 87 15.16 -10.91 -11.66
C LEU A 87 14.40 -10.10 -10.61
N LEU A 88 14.50 -8.77 -10.60
CA LEU A 88 13.72 -7.91 -9.71
C LEU A 88 12.25 -7.88 -10.11
N ASP A 89 11.96 -7.84 -11.41
CA ASP A 89 10.57 -7.86 -11.89
C ASP A 89 9.96 -9.25 -11.71
N ALA A 90 10.74 -10.31 -11.93
CA ALA A 90 10.36 -11.69 -11.60
C ALA A 90 9.99 -11.84 -10.11
N ALA A 91 10.82 -11.31 -9.20
CA ALA A 91 10.55 -11.35 -7.77
C ALA A 91 9.24 -10.62 -7.39
N ARG A 92 8.98 -9.47 -8.03
CA ARG A 92 7.72 -8.72 -7.84
C ARG A 92 6.50 -9.49 -8.31
N LYS A 93 6.59 -10.21 -9.43
CA LYS A 93 5.54 -11.10 -9.94
C LYS A 93 5.30 -12.29 -9.02
N ALA A 94 6.37 -12.85 -8.44
CA ALA A 94 6.31 -13.97 -7.50
C ALA A 94 5.91 -13.57 -6.06
N ASP A 95 5.67 -12.27 -5.81
CA ASP A 95 5.46 -11.72 -4.45
C ASP A 95 6.60 -12.11 -3.49
N VAL A 96 7.85 -12.00 -4.00
CA VAL A 96 9.09 -12.17 -3.23
C VAL A 96 9.68 -10.79 -2.97
N TYR A 97 9.86 -10.46 -1.70
CA TYR A 97 10.45 -9.18 -1.34
C TYR A 97 11.96 -9.18 -1.56
N ILE A 98 12.44 -8.19 -2.31
CA ILE A 98 13.86 -7.88 -2.49
C ILE A 98 14.06 -6.40 -2.22
N ASN A 99 14.97 -6.07 -1.30
CA ASN A 99 15.28 -4.67 -1.00
C ASN A 99 15.88 -3.97 -2.23
N ALA A 100 15.12 -3.07 -2.84
CA ALA A 100 15.51 -2.35 -4.05
C ALA A 100 15.22 -0.85 -3.94
N SER A 101 15.78 -0.19 -2.91
CA SER A 101 15.47 1.19 -2.55
C SER A 101 15.65 2.22 -3.69
N CYS A 102 16.41 1.92 -4.73
CA CYS A 102 16.49 2.75 -5.93
C CYS A 102 15.45 2.40 -7.00
N ASN A 103 14.48 1.52 -6.69
CA ASN A 103 13.43 1.05 -7.61
C ASN A 103 13.99 0.53 -8.96
N GLY A 104 15.02 -0.29 -8.90
CA GLY A 104 15.60 -0.92 -10.09
C GLY A 104 16.54 -0.03 -10.93
N LYS A 105 16.87 1.18 -10.45
CA LYS A 105 17.76 2.11 -11.18
C LYS A 105 19.25 1.71 -11.17
N GLY A 106 19.61 0.59 -10.52
CA GLY A 106 21.00 0.11 -10.46
C GLY A 106 21.93 0.97 -9.61
N ALA A 107 21.43 1.79 -8.68
CA ALA A 107 22.21 2.79 -7.97
C ALA A 107 22.49 2.46 -6.49
N CYS A 108 21.71 1.59 -5.85
CA CYS A 108 21.81 1.36 -4.40
C CYS A 108 22.58 0.11 -4.00
N GLY A 109 22.76 -0.87 -4.89
CA GLY A 109 23.45 -2.13 -4.61
C GLY A 109 22.76 -3.07 -3.61
N LYS A 110 21.48 -2.83 -3.24
CA LYS A 110 20.80 -3.57 -2.17
C LYS A 110 20.06 -4.81 -2.66
N CYS A 111 19.64 -4.87 -3.92
CA CYS A 111 18.86 -5.97 -4.49
C CYS A 111 19.74 -7.20 -4.82
N LYS A 112 20.50 -7.67 -3.84
CA LYS A 112 21.43 -8.78 -4.00
C LYS A 112 20.72 -10.12 -3.98
N LEU A 113 21.02 -10.97 -4.95
CA LEU A 113 20.60 -12.36 -5.03
C LEU A 113 21.83 -13.24 -5.26
N ILE A 114 21.73 -14.53 -4.96
CA ILE A 114 22.72 -15.54 -5.30
C ILE A 114 22.10 -16.42 -6.38
N ILE A 115 22.82 -16.64 -7.47
CA ILE A 115 22.42 -17.58 -8.52
C ILE A 115 22.85 -18.98 -8.10
N ASP A 116 21.90 -19.87 -7.90
CA ASP A 116 22.18 -21.28 -7.60
C ASP A 116 22.32 -22.10 -8.89
N ALA A 117 21.49 -21.83 -9.91
CA ALA A 117 21.54 -22.48 -11.20
C ALA A 117 20.78 -21.67 -12.28
N GLY A 118 21.14 -21.83 -13.54
CA GLY A 118 20.41 -21.31 -14.69
C GLY A 118 21.18 -20.31 -15.55
N GLU A 119 20.53 -19.89 -16.64
CA GLU A 119 21.13 -18.98 -17.62
C GLU A 119 20.63 -17.55 -17.42
N ILE A 120 21.59 -16.65 -17.21
CA ILE A 120 21.33 -15.24 -16.95
C ILE A 120 22.27 -14.35 -17.77
N GLU A 121 21.83 -13.15 -18.08
CA GLU A 121 22.65 -12.06 -18.54
C GLU A 121 22.83 -11.05 -17.40
N LYS A 122 24.05 -10.84 -16.95
CA LYS A 122 24.38 -9.89 -15.89
C LYS A 122 25.15 -8.70 -16.43
N THR A 123 24.81 -7.52 -15.93
CA THR A 123 25.60 -6.31 -16.20
C THR A 123 26.70 -6.19 -15.15
N GLU A 124 27.93 -5.89 -15.57
CA GLU A 124 29.01 -5.60 -14.64
C GLU A 124 28.69 -4.37 -13.80
N THR A 125 28.97 -4.46 -12.50
CA THR A 125 28.69 -3.38 -11.56
C THR A 125 29.80 -3.25 -10.53
N ALA A 126 30.10 -1.99 -10.19
CA ALA A 126 31.02 -1.65 -9.10
C ALA A 126 30.37 -1.72 -7.71
N LEU A 127 29.05 -1.97 -7.64
CA LEU A 127 28.30 -2.03 -6.39
C LEU A 127 28.39 -3.39 -5.67
N LEU A 128 29.02 -4.39 -6.30
CA LEU A 128 29.35 -5.67 -5.71
C LEU A 128 30.84 -5.78 -5.52
N SER A 129 31.28 -6.18 -4.33
CA SER A 129 32.67 -6.48 -4.04
C SER A 129 33.14 -7.73 -4.79
N ASP A 130 34.43 -7.87 -5.00
CA ASP A 130 35.01 -9.05 -5.68
C ASP A 130 34.72 -10.35 -4.92
N ARG A 131 34.63 -10.31 -3.59
CA ARG A 131 34.20 -11.45 -2.76
C ARG A 131 32.76 -11.86 -3.01
N GLU A 132 31.86 -10.89 -3.22
CA GLU A 132 30.45 -11.17 -3.52
C GLU A 132 30.31 -11.73 -4.93
N LYS A 133 31.01 -11.17 -5.90
CA LYS A 133 31.04 -11.69 -7.28
C LYS A 133 31.52 -13.16 -7.33
N GLN A 134 32.57 -13.50 -6.54
CA GLN A 134 33.07 -14.87 -6.42
C GLN A 134 32.08 -15.84 -5.75
N LYS A 135 31.22 -15.34 -4.86
CA LYS A 135 30.16 -16.11 -4.21
C LYS A 135 28.87 -16.22 -5.04
N GLY A 136 28.87 -15.72 -6.28
CA GLY A 136 27.73 -15.79 -7.17
C GLY A 136 26.66 -14.72 -6.92
N TYR A 137 26.96 -13.67 -6.14
CA TYR A 137 26.01 -12.56 -5.97
C TYR A 137 25.81 -11.78 -7.26
N VAL A 138 24.57 -11.40 -7.49
CA VAL A 138 24.15 -10.53 -8.59
C VAL A 138 23.22 -9.44 -8.06
N LEU A 139 23.03 -8.37 -8.82
CA LEU A 139 21.99 -7.37 -8.54
C LEU A 139 20.75 -7.70 -9.34
N ALA A 140 19.65 -8.03 -8.68
CA ALA A 140 18.40 -8.46 -9.32
C ALA A 140 17.90 -7.48 -10.40
N CYS A 141 18.08 -6.17 -10.19
CA CYS A 141 17.66 -5.16 -11.16
C CYS A 141 18.58 -5.02 -12.40
N GLN A 142 19.76 -5.63 -12.36
CA GLN A 142 20.76 -5.59 -13.43
C GLN A 142 21.04 -6.98 -14.03
N THR A 143 20.23 -7.99 -13.64
CA THR A 143 20.36 -9.36 -14.11
C THR A 143 19.09 -9.75 -14.85
N ARG A 144 19.25 -10.18 -16.10
CA ARG A 144 18.15 -10.57 -17.00
C ARG A 144 18.08 -12.08 -17.15
N VAL A 145 16.87 -12.58 -17.23
CA VAL A 145 16.56 -14.02 -17.41
C VAL A 145 16.79 -14.39 -18.89
N LYS A 146 17.57 -15.46 -19.14
CA LYS A 146 17.83 -16.02 -20.46
C LYS A 146 17.42 -17.48 -20.59
N GLY A 147 17.09 -18.14 -19.47
CA GLY A 147 16.66 -19.52 -19.37
C GLY A 147 16.02 -19.77 -18.02
N PRO A 148 15.60 -21.01 -17.71
CA PRO A 148 15.14 -21.35 -16.38
C PRO A 148 16.23 -21.05 -15.34
N VAL A 149 15.86 -20.39 -14.22
CA VAL A 149 16.83 -19.95 -13.22
C VAL A 149 16.33 -20.19 -11.80
N SER A 150 17.22 -20.68 -10.94
CA SER A 150 16.99 -20.80 -9.49
C SER A 150 17.90 -19.82 -8.79
N VAL A 151 17.29 -18.99 -7.93
CA VAL A 151 17.97 -17.95 -7.18
C VAL A 151 17.68 -18.07 -5.70
N ARG A 152 18.67 -17.71 -4.89
CA ARG A 152 18.51 -17.62 -3.44
C ARG A 152 18.51 -16.17 -3.01
N VAL A 153 17.51 -15.80 -2.23
CA VAL A 153 17.46 -14.50 -1.57
C VAL A 153 18.26 -14.60 -0.27
N PRO A 154 19.39 -13.88 -0.12
CA PRO A 154 20.18 -13.90 1.09
C PRO A 154 19.40 -13.32 2.27
N GLU A 155 19.61 -13.86 3.50
CA GLU A 155 18.96 -13.36 4.73
C GLU A 155 19.23 -11.86 4.98
N GLU A 156 20.34 -11.33 4.49
CA GLU A 156 20.68 -9.91 4.55
C GLU A 156 19.79 -9.05 3.64
N THR A 157 19.25 -9.63 2.59
CA THR A 157 18.35 -8.98 1.61
C THR A 157 16.89 -9.15 2.02
N ILE A 158 16.57 -10.23 2.75
CA ILE A 158 15.30 -10.41 3.44
C ILE A 158 15.39 -9.52 4.68
N GLU A 159 14.62 -8.44 4.74
CA GLU A 159 14.49 -7.71 6.00
C GLU A 159 14.16 -8.70 7.11
N ARG A 160 15.00 -8.71 8.16
CA ARG A 160 14.76 -9.47 9.37
C ARG A 160 13.28 -9.35 9.72
N LYS A 161 12.60 -10.49 9.97
CA LYS A 161 11.20 -10.56 10.43
C LYS A 161 10.88 -9.30 11.22
N LEU A 162 10.07 -8.43 10.64
CA LEU A 162 9.74 -7.13 11.19
C LEU A 162 9.26 -7.36 12.62
N LYS A 163 10.10 -7.05 13.59
CA LYS A 163 9.68 -7.08 14.98
C LYS A 163 8.67 -5.96 15.11
N VAL A 164 7.41 -6.31 15.18
CA VAL A 164 6.35 -5.35 15.49
C VAL A 164 6.70 -4.74 16.83
N ALA A 165 7.10 -3.47 16.82
CA ALA A 165 7.26 -2.72 18.04
C ALA A 165 5.88 -2.69 18.71
N GLY A 166 5.70 -3.42 19.79
CA GLY A 166 4.41 -3.48 20.50
C GLY A 166 3.81 -4.87 20.68
N MET A 167 4.34 -5.93 20.07
CA MET A 167 3.89 -7.31 20.35
C MET A 167 4.44 -7.91 21.64
N GLY A 168 5.34 -7.24 22.36
CA GLY A 168 5.83 -7.74 23.65
C GLY A 168 4.87 -7.37 24.77
N GLU A 169 4.55 -8.33 25.68
CA GLU A 169 3.72 -8.10 26.88
C GLU A 169 4.13 -6.84 27.66
N ALA A 170 5.41 -6.49 27.67
CA ALA A 170 5.93 -5.30 28.34
C ALA A 170 5.45 -3.99 27.69
N VAL A 171 5.27 -3.95 26.36
CA VAL A 171 4.80 -2.77 25.65
C VAL A 171 3.28 -2.65 25.79
N THR A 172 2.56 -3.76 25.67
CA THR A 172 1.12 -3.82 25.92
C THR A 172 0.78 -3.34 27.32
N ARG A 173 1.56 -3.78 28.33
CA ARG A 173 1.41 -3.34 29.72
C ARG A 173 1.71 -1.86 29.91
N LYS A 174 2.70 -1.30 29.20
CA LYS A 174 3.02 0.14 29.22
C LYS A 174 1.90 0.96 28.57
N LEU A 175 1.35 0.51 27.47
CA LEU A 175 0.24 1.19 26.77
C LEU A 175 -1.02 1.19 27.63
N HIS A 176 -1.34 0.08 28.30
CA HIS A 176 -2.43 0.03 29.28
C HIS A 176 -2.24 1.00 30.46
N GLY A 177 -1.01 1.21 30.91
CA GLY A 177 -0.72 2.16 31.98
C GLY A 177 -0.80 3.63 31.58
N LEU A 178 -0.83 3.93 30.28
CA LEU A 178 -0.95 5.30 29.74
C LEU A 178 -2.41 5.72 29.51
N VAL A 179 -3.31 4.77 29.37
CA VAL A 179 -4.73 5.03 29.11
C VAL A 179 -5.50 4.88 30.43
N THR A 180 -5.75 5.99 31.09
CA THR A 180 -6.41 6.03 32.42
C THR A 180 -7.92 6.25 32.33
N ASP A 181 -8.41 6.80 31.20
CA ASP A 181 -9.82 7.10 30.99
C ASP A 181 -10.18 6.79 29.52
N ILE A 182 -10.91 5.70 29.31
CA ILE A 182 -11.33 5.27 27.98
C ILE A 182 -12.72 5.83 27.74
N GLN A 183 -12.83 6.82 26.86
CA GLN A 183 -14.08 7.36 26.39
C GLN A 183 -14.22 7.04 24.89
N PRO A 184 -14.79 5.89 24.53
CA PRO A 184 -14.96 5.54 23.13
C PRO A 184 -15.92 6.54 22.47
N MET A 185 -15.61 6.95 21.24
CA MET A 185 -16.52 7.79 20.45
C MET A 185 -17.79 7.05 20.05
N LEU A 186 -17.76 5.73 20.05
CA LEU A 186 -18.88 4.85 19.75
C LEU A 186 -19.48 4.30 21.05
N GLU A 187 -20.78 4.45 21.19
CA GLU A 187 -21.57 3.82 22.27
C GLU A 187 -22.48 2.74 21.68
N LYS A 188 -22.46 1.55 22.24
CA LYS A 188 -23.39 0.47 21.88
C LYS A 188 -24.54 0.41 22.89
N VAL A 189 -25.75 0.70 22.43
CA VAL A 189 -26.95 0.76 23.25
C VAL A 189 -27.87 -0.44 22.96
N PRO A 190 -27.84 -1.50 23.78
CA PRO A 190 -28.75 -2.64 23.63
C PRO A 190 -30.13 -2.27 24.11
N MET A 191 -31.13 -2.68 23.36
CA MET A 191 -32.55 -2.41 23.71
C MET A 191 -33.48 -3.50 23.19
N GLU A 192 -34.61 -3.60 23.86
CA GLU A 192 -35.76 -4.40 23.43
C GLU A 192 -36.88 -3.46 23.00
N LEU A 193 -37.29 -3.58 21.75
CA LEU A 193 -38.33 -2.76 21.15
C LEU A 193 -39.64 -3.52 21.11
N SER A 194 -40.76 -2.82 21.32
CA SER A 194 -42.09 -3.45 21.16
C SER A 194 -42.36 -3.66 19.66
N PRO A 195 -42.85 -4.83 19.24
CA PRO A 195 -43.28 -5.05 17.87
C PRO A 195 -44.44 -4.12 17.48
N PRO A 196 -44.66 -3.84 16.20
CA PRO A 196 -45.83 -3.06 15.76
C PRO A 196 -47.14 -3.79 16.06
N THR A 197 -48.14 -3.01 16.42
CA THR A 197 -49.51 -3.48 16.64
C THR A 197 -50.45 -2.60 15.82
N LEU A 198 -51.76 -2.98 15.78
CA LEU A 198 -52.77 -2.16 15.10
C LEU A 198 -52.91 -0.76 15.73
N ASP A 199 -52.67 -0.66 17.04
CA ASP A 199 -52.73 0.60 17.80
C ASP A 199 -51.42 1.37 17.85
N ASP A 200 -50.29 0.74 17.46
CA ASP A 200 -48.93 1.35 17.40
C ASP A 200 -48.25 1.06 16.06
N SER A 201 -48.68 1.79 15.03
CA SER A 201 -48.25 1.66 13.64
C SER A 201 -47.15 2.67 13.25
N VAL A 202 -46.29 3.07 14.19
CA VAL A 202 -45.16 4.00 13.90
C VAL A 202 -44.11 3.36 13.06
N SER A 203 -43.32 4.21 12.37
CA SER A 203 -42.21 3.74 11.55
C SER A 203 -41.11 3.05 12.38
N ASP A 204 -40.37 2.14 11.77
CA ASP A 204 -39.24 1.46 12.43
C ASP A 204 -38.20 2.49 12.95
N LEU A 205 -37.97 3.60 12.23
CA LEU A 205 -37.10 4.69 12.68
C LEU A 205 -37.64 5.37 13.94
N ASP A 206 -38.94 5.68 14.01
CA ASP A 206 -39.51 6.31 15.19
C ASP A 206 -39.56 5.34 16.38
N ARG A 207 -39.75 4.05 16.12
CA ARG A 207 -39.67 3.00 17.12
C ARG A 207 -38.25 2.92 17.71
N LEU A 208 -37.22 2.96 16.88
CA LEU A 208 -35.82 3.01 17.32
C LEU A 208 -35.56 4.28 18.16
N ARG A 209 -35.97 5.46 17.67
CA ARG A 209 -35.83 6.72 18.41
C ARG A 209 -36.49 6.69 19.78
N ARG A 210 -37.72 6.12 19.90
CA ARG A 210 -38.40 5.94 21.18
C ARG A 210 -37.63 4.99 22.10
N GLY A 211 -37.07 3.90 21.56
CA GLY A 211 -36.23 2.96 22.31
C GLY A 211 -34.97 3.64 22.86
N LEU A 212 -34.25 4.39 22.02
CA LEU A 212 -33.08 5.14 22.42
C LEU A 212 -33.37 6.21 23.46
N ALA A 213 -34.49 6.96 23.32
CA ALA A 213 -34.92 7.94 24.32
C ALA A 213 -35.18 7.31 25.67
N LYS A 214 -35.79 6.09 25.71
CA LYS A 214 -36.01 5.32 26.98
C LYS A 214 -34.68 4.91 27.62
N LYS A 215 -33.61 4.78 26.85
CA LYS A 215 -32.24 4.47 27.33
C LYS A 215 -31.46 5.73 27.73
N GLY A 216 -32.06 6.92 27.64
CA GLY A 216 -31.44 8.19 28.00
C GLY A 216 -30.65 8.85 26.89
N VAL A 217 -30.68 8.34 25.65
CA VAL A 217 -30.00 8.96 24.50
C VAL A 217 -30.83 10.18 24.04
N ASP A 218 -30.16 11.32 23.87
CA ASP A 218 -30.78 12.50 23.25
C ASP A 218 -31.01 12.27 21.76
N THR A 219 -32.28 12.09 21.40
CA THR A 219 -32.71 11.84 20.03
C THR A 219 -33.07 13.11 19.24
N SER A 220 -33.01 14.29 19.86
CA SER A 220 -33.36 15.58 19.22
C SER A 220 -32.45 15.94 18.05
N ARG A 221 -31.20 15.54 18.12
CA ARG A 221 -30.17 15.76 17.09
C ARG A 221 -29.55 14.45 16.59
N LEU A 222 -30.36 13.37 16.60
CA LEU A 222 -29.95 12.06 16.15
C LEU A 222 -30.14 11.94 14.63
N SER A 223 -29.05 11.69 13.92
CA SER A 223 -29.04 11.37 12.49
C SER A 223 -28.79 9.89 12.23
N MET A 224 -29.13 9.43 11.03
CA MET A 224 -28.90 8.07 10.56
C MET A 224 -28.64 8.09 9.06
N GLY A 225 -27.60 7.41 8.61
CA GLY A 225 -27.27 7.27 7.19
C GLY A 225 -28.27 6.39 6.43
N LEU A 226 -28.38 6.60 5.11
CA LEU A 226 -29.31 5.85 4.26
C LEU A 226 -29.06 4.33 4.26
N GLU A 227 -27.80 3.90 4.33
CA GLU A 227 -27.45 2.47 4.37
C GLU A 227 -28.00 1.81 5.63
N VAL A 228 -27.80 2.43 6.80
CA VAL A 228 -28.35 1.94 8.07
C VAL A 228 -29.89 1.90 8.04
N MET A 229 -30.52 2.92 7.43
CA MET A 229 -31.98 2.94 7.26
C MET A 229 -32.50 1.79 6.40
N ARG A 230 -31.76 1.39 5.37
CA ARG A 230 -32.15 0.27 4.49
C ARG A 230 -32.13 -1.07 5.22
N GLU A 231 -31.19 -1.26 6.14
CA GLU A 231 -31.01 -2.49 6.90
C GLU A 231 -31.85 -2.53 8.19
N LEU A 232 -32.33 -1.39 8.66
CA LEU A 232 -33.02 -1.22 9.92
C LEU A 232 -34.18 -2.22 10.13
N ALA A 233 -35.03 -2.34 9.12
CA ALA A 233 -36.23 -3.21 9.20
C ALA A 233 -35.84 -4.69 9.37
N ALA A 234 -34.81 -5.15 8.67
CA ALA A 234 -34.31 -6.52 8.78
C ALA A 234 -33.64 -6.76 10.14
N SER A 235 -32.79 -5.84 10.59
CA SER A 235 -32.08 -5.92 11.87
C SER A 235 -33.04 -6.02 13.04
N MET A 236 -34.13 -5.23 13.04
CA MET A 236 -35.12 -5.26 14.11
C MET A 236 -35.90 -6.56 14.19
N ARG A 237 -36.19 -7.21 13.07
CA ARG A 237 -37.02 -8.41 13.00
C ARG A 237 -36.25 -9.70 13.21
N ASN A 238 -34.93 -9.68 12.95
CA ASN A 238 -34.08 -10.88 12.97
C ASN A 238 -34.04 -11.53 14.37
N GLU A 239 -33.92 -10.75 15.44
CA GLU A 239 -33.80 -11.21 16.83
C GLU A 239 -35.00 -10.73 17.66
N ASN A 240 -36.24 -10.84 17.12
CA ASN A 240 -37.48 -10.53 17.81
C ASN A 240 -37.47 -9.15 18.48
N TRP A 241 -37.11 -8.10 17.74
CA TRP A 241 -37.09 -6.72 18.20
C TRP A 241 -36.04 -6.41 19.30
N ARG A 242 -35.13 -7.34 19.57
CA ARG A 242 -33.92 -7.06 20.34
C ARG A 242 -32.84 -6.56 19.40
N VAL A 243 -32.32 -5.40 19.66
CA VAL A 243 -31.30 -4.75 18.80
C VAL A 243 -30.29 -4.00 19.65
N THR A 244 -29.11 -3.82 19.10
CA THR A 244 -28.08 -2.92 19.61
C THR A 244 -27.86 -1.82 18.60
N ALA A 245 -28.06 -0.57 19.00
CA ALA A 245 -27.70 0.58 18.18
C ALA A 245 -26.27 1.06 18.51
N SER A 246 -25.44 1.20 17.49
CA SER A 246 -24.12 1.79 17.59
C SER A 246 -24.21 3.28 17.27
N ILE A 247 -23.86 4.12 18.23
CA ILE A 247 -24.03 5.58 18.15
C ILE A 247 -22.67 6.26 18.26
N ILE A 248 -22.36 7.15 17.33
CA ILE A 248 -21.21 8.04 17.44
C ILE A 248 -21.67 9.38 18.00
N HIS A 249 -21.09 9.79 19.12
CA HIS A 249 -21.30 11.10 19.70
C HIS A 249 -20.34 12.13 19.08
N LYS A 250 -20.92 13.14 18.42
CA LYS A 250 -20.20 14.29 17.86
C LYS A 250 -20.45 15.50 18.76
N PHE A 251 -19.66 16.54 18.61
CA PHE A 251 -19.73 17.75 19.47
C PHE A 251 -21.16 18.35 19.61
N CYS A 252 -21.94 18.35 18.54
CA CYS A 252 -23.29 18.94 18.54
C CYS A 252 -24.41 17.99 18.08
N SER A 253 -24.12 16.74 17.81
CA SER A 253 -25.10 15.77 17.28
C SER A 253 -24.65 14.34 17.57
N SER A 254 -25.58 13.40 17.45
CA SER A 254 -25.28 11.98 17.50
C SER A 254 -25.70 11.33 16.19
N GLU A 255 -25.03 10.26 15.81
CA GLU A 255 -25.32 9.52 14.59
C GLU A 255 -25.39 8.02 14.88
N VAL A 256 -26.50 7.40 14.50
CA VAL A 256 -26.59 5.93 14.47
C VAL A 256 -25.86 5.43 13.24
N VAL A 257 -24.78 4.69 13.45
CA VAL A 257 -23.92 4.16 12.38
C VAL A 257 -24.16 2.69 12.08
N ALA A 258 -24.79 1.96 13.02
CA ALA A 258 -25.22 0.58 12.80
C ALA A 258 -26.40 0.25 13.72
N VAL A 259 -27.25 -0.69 13.29
CA VAL A 259 -28.25 -1.35 14.12
C VAL A 259 -28.10 -2.85 13.91
N GLU A 260 -27.62 -3.52 14.95
CA GLU A 260 -27.30 -4.95 14.92
C GLU A 260 -28.40 -5.76 15.62
N PRO A 261 -28.77 -6.96 15.13
CA PRO A 261 -29.70 -7.84 15.83
C PRO A 261 -29.12 -8.30 17.16
N GLY A 262 -29.97 -8.43 18.17
CA GLY A 262 -29.60 -8.92 19.50
C GLY A 262 -28.80 -7.94 20.35
N ASP A 263 -28.18 -8.47 21.41
CA ASP A 263 -27.27 -7.72 22.28
C ASP A 263 -25.84 -7.94 21.91
N THR A 264 -25.24 -6.96 21.21
CA THR A 264 -23.83 -6.94 20.80
C THR A 264 -22.99 -5.95 21.61
N SER A 265 -23.52 -5.44 22.74
CA SER A 265 -22.88 -4.40 23.56
C SER A 265 -21.52 -4.80 24.14
N ARG A 266 -21.26 -6.11 24.27
CA ARG A 266 -20.00 -6.66 24.76
C ARG A 266 -18.98 -6.97 23.65
N SER A 267 -19.36 -6.78 22.39
CA SER A 267 -18.51 -7.04 21.21
C SER A 267 -18.27 -5.72 20.49
N ASP A 268 -17.40 -4.90 21.05
CA ASP A 268 -16.98 -3.64 20.44
C ASP A 268 -15.50 -3.74 20.07
N MET A 269 -15.23 -3.99 18.79
CA MET A 269 -13.87 -4.18 18.29
C MET A 269 -13.51 -3.08 17.30
N GLY A 270 -12.31 -2.53 17.48
CA GLY A 270 -11.71 -1.56 16.58
C GLY A 270 -10.41 -2.05 15.98
N MET A 271 -10.03 -1.48 14.86
CA MET A 271 -8.71 -1.70 14.27
C MET A 271 -7.92 -0.39 14.24
N ALA A 272 -6.67 -0.45 14.73
CA ALA A 272 -5.69 0.60 14.53
C ALA A 272 -4.70 0.16 13.48
N ILE A 273 -4.56 0.95 12.41
CA ILE A 273 -3.72 0.61 11.26
C ILE A 273 -2.67 1.70 11.08
N ASP A 274 -1.39 1.31 11.18
CA ASP A 274 -0.25 2.18 10.86
C ASP A 274 0.30 1.81 9.48
N ILE A 275 0.16 2.73 8.52
CA ILE A 275 0.63 2.53 7.14
C ILE A 275 1.99 3.23 7.00
N GLY A 276 3.05 2.53 7.39
CA GLY A 276 4.41 2.99 7.20
C GLY A 276 4.90 2.81 5.76
N THR A 277 6.00 3.47 5.41
CA THR A 277 6.60 3.35 4.08
C THR A 277 7.06 1.92 3.78
N THR A 278 7.66 1.24 4.76
CA THR A 278 8.20 -0.12 4.62
C THR A 278 7.23 -1.17 5.16
N THR A 279 6.56 -0.88 6.26
CA THR A 279 5.76 -1.83 7.03
C THR A 279 4.36 -1.29 7.24
N ILE A 280 3.36 -2.15 7.17
CA ILE A 280 2.01 -1.89 7.65
C ILE A 280 1.81 -2.72 8.90
N VAL A 281 1.31 -2.10 9.97
CA VAL A 281 0.99 -2.75 11.24
C VAL A 281 -0.49 -2.61 11.50
N VAL A 282 -1.13 -3.70 11.91
CA VAL A 282 -2.56 -3.72 12.25
C VAL A 282 -2.72 -4.25 13.65
N TYR A 283 -3.44 -3.52 14.48
CA TYR A 283 -3.87 -3.95 15.81
C TYR A 283 -5.37 -4.15 15.83
N LEU A 284 -5.81 -5.27 16.41
CA LEU A 284 -7.20 -5.47 16.81
C LEU A 284 -7.33 -5.07 18.29
N VAL A 285 -8.24 -4.16 18.57
CA VAL A 285 -8.43 -3.56 19.89
C VAL A 285 -9.84 -3.81 20.39
N ASP A 286 -9.98 -4.25 21.63
CA ASP A 286 -11.25 -4.25 22.35
C ASP A 286 -11.54 -2.79 22.77
N MET A 287 -12.56 -2.22 22.20
CA MET A 287 -12.92 -0.81 22.44
C MET A 287 -13.61 -0.60 23.79
N THR A 288 -14.02 -1.66 24.47
CA THR A 288 -14.63 -1.57 25.81
C THR A 288 -13.62 -1.23 26.90
N ASP A 289 -12.38 -1.72 26.75
CA ASP A 289 -11.32 -1.55 27.76
C ASP A 289 -9.95 -1.16 27.17
N GLY A 290 -9.86 -0.99 25.85
CA GLY A 290 -8.63 -0.60 25.15
C GLY A 290 -7.57 -1.68 25.05
N ARG A 291 -7.90 -2.97 25.33
CA ARG A 291 -6.93 -4.05 25.21
C ARG A 291 -6.62 -4.38 23.76
N ILE A 292 -5.34 -4.58 23.45
CA ILE A 292 -4.91 -5.12 22.17
C ILE A 292 -5.14 -6.63 22.21
N LEU A 293 -6.09 -7.12 21.39
CA LEU A 293 -6.44 -8.52 21.26
C LEU A 293 -5.48 -9.29 20.36
N ALA A 294 -5.07 -8.64 19.28
CA ALA A 294 -4.11 -9.20 18.33
C ALA A 294 -3.33 -8.08 17.62
N ALA A 295 -2.14 -8.43 17.14
CA ALA A 295 -1.32 -7.54 16.33
C ALA A 295 -0.65 -8.34 15.22
N THR A 296 -0.62 -7.78 14.03
CA THR A 296 0.10 -8.34 12.89
C THR A 296 0.83 -7.26 12.12
N SER A 297 1.83 -7.64 11.35
CA SER A 297 2.50 -6.71 10.45
C SER A 297 2.91 -7.40 9.17
N GLY A 298 2.92 -6.63 8.10
CA GLY A 298 3.36 -7.08 6.79
C GLY A 298 4.23 -6.04 6.10
N HIS A 299 5.01 -6.48 5.12
CA HIS A 299 5.73 -5.56 4.26
C HIS A 299 4.76 -4.80 3.37
N ASN A 300 4.93 -3.49 3.28
CA ASN A 300 4.04 -2.65 2.47
C ASN A 300 4.25 -2.93 0.98
N ARG A 301 3.32 -3.65 0.35
CA ARG A 301 3.37 -4.02 -1.07
C ARG A 301 3.42 -2.81 -2.02
N GLN A 302 3.19 -1.60 -1.54
CA GLN A 302 3.44 -0.38 -2.32
C GLN A 302 4.90 -0.21 -2.72
N SER A 303 5.82 -0.96 -2.13
CA SER A 303 7.23 -1.04 -2.56
C SER A 303 7.38 -1.47 -4.02
N ALA A 304 6.41 -2.17 -4.61
CA ALA A 304 6.36 -2.43 -6.06
C ALA A 304 6.32 -1.15 -6.90
N CYS A 305 5.85 -0.03 -6.34
CA CYS A 305 5.87 1.30 -6.95
C CYS A 305 7.10 2.14 -6.54
N GLY A 306 7.84 1.71 -5.52
CA GLY A 306 9.03 2.36 -4.99
C GLY A 306 9.13 2.24 -3.48
N ASP A 307 10.36 2.15 -2.97
CA ASP A 307 10.62 2.00 -1.54
C ASP A 307 10.47 3.33 -0.77
N ASP A 308 10.43 4.46 -1.47
CA ASP A 308 10.24 5.78 -0.90
C ASP A 308 8.97 6.47 -1.40
N VAL A 309 8.54 7.48 -0.68
CA VAL A 309 7.31 8.23 -0.96
C VAL A 309 7.35 8.94 -2.31
N ILE A 310 8.51 9.47 -2.71
CA ILE A 310 8.65 10.22 -3.97
C ILE A 310 8.44 9.29 -5.17
N ASN A 311 9.06 8.10 -5.17
CA ASN A 311 8.85 7.12 -6.22
C ASN A 311 7.40 6.64 -6.29
N ARG A 312 6.69 6.53 -5.14
CA ARG A 312 5.26 6.20 -5.10
C ARG A 312 4.40 7.31 -5.68
N ILE A 313 4.71 8.58 -5.42
CA ILE A 313 4.02 9.72 -6.04
C ILE A 313 4.18 9.66 -7.57
N VAL A 314 5.39 9.47 -8.07
CA VAL A 314 5.63 9.33 -9.52
C VAL A 314 4.91 8.12 -10.12
N CYS A 315 4.84 7.01 -9.38
CA CYS A 315 4.07 5.83 -9.78
C CYS A 315 2.57 6.14 -9.85
N ALA A 316 2.04 6.88 -8.87
CA ALA A 316 0.64 7.28 -8.82
C ALA A 316 0.26 8.25 -9.94
N GLU A 317 1.13 9.18 -10.30
CA GLU A 317 0.94 10.07 -11.44
C GLU A 317 0.81 9.31 -12.77
N LYS A 318 1.60 8.23 -12.94
CA LYS A 318 1.58 7.40 -14.16
C LYS A 318 0.44 6.37 -14.19
N ASN A 319 0.13 5.74 -13.06
CA ASN A 319 -0.74 4.56 -12.99
C ASN A 319 -2.04 4.79 -12.20
N GLY A 320 -2.22 5.99 -11.68
CA GLY A 320 -3.34 6.35 -10.82
C GLY A 320 -3.15 5.93 -9.35
N VAL A 321 -3.76 6.69 -8.44
CA VAL A 321 -3.73 6.47 -6.97
C VAL A 321 -4.34 5.12 -6.58
N LYS A 322 -5.31 4.63 -7.36
CA LYS A 322 -6.00 3.36 -7.11
C LYS A 322 -5.03 2.17 -7.00
N LYS A 323 -3.96 2.15 -7.80
CA LYS A 323 -2.93 1.10 -7.72
C LYS A 323 -2.26 1.06 -6.35
N LEU A 324 -1.86 2.21 -5.81
CA LEU A 324 -1.25 2.29 -4.46
C LEU A 324 -2.24 1.87 -3.37
N SER A 325 -3.49 2.31 -3.46
CA SER A 325 -4.55 1.92 -2.52
C SER A 325 -4.77 0.40 -2.53
N THR A 326 -4.86 -0.22 -3.72
CA THR A 326 -5.01 -1.68 -3.84
C THR A 326 -3.84 -2.44 -3.23
N LEU A 327 -2.60 -1.97 -3.45
CA LEU A 327 -1.40 -2.59 -2.88
C LEU A 327 -1.37 -2.49 -1.34
N ALA A 328 -1.76 -1.34 -0.77
CA ALA A 328 -1.86 -1.19 0.69
C ALA A 328 -2.95 -2.11 1.27
N LEU A 329 -4.15 -2.10 0.68
CA LEU A 329 -5.26 -2.97 1.10
C LEU A 329 -4.91 -4.45 0.97
N SER A 330 -4.17 -4.86 -0.06
CA SER A 330 -3.72 -6.25 -0.19
C SER A 330 -2.74 -6.66 0.91
N THR A 331 -1.98 -5.73 1.50
CA THR A 331 -1.15 -6.00 2.67
C THR A 331 -1.98 -6.12 3.95
N ILE A 332 -3.01 -5.28 4.10
CA ILE A 332 -3.87 -5.26 5.29
C ILE A 332 -4.74 -6.51 5.36
N ASN A 333 -5.20 -7.01 4.21
CA ASN A 333 -6.16 -8.13 4.12
C ASN A 333 -5.47 -9.51 4.01
N THR A 334 -4.14 -9.58 4.16
CA THR A 334 -3.40 -10.87 4.20
C THR A 334 -3.41 -11.46 5.57
#